data_b565b0d2228cf7caae14259cad28dc45
#
_entry.id   b565b0d2228cf7caae14259cad28dc45
#
_cell.length_a   1.000
_cell.length_b   1.000
_cell.length_c   1.000
_cell.angle_alpha   90.00
_cell.angle_beta   90.00
_cell.angle_gamma   90.00
#
_symmetry.space_group_name_H-M   'P 1'
#
loop_
_entity.id
_entity.type
_entity.pdbx_description
1 polymer ?
#
loop_
_entity_poly.entity_id
_entity_poly.type
_entity_poly.pdbx_seq_one_letter_code
_entity_poly.pdbx_strand_id
1 'polypeptide(L)'
;MRYKFIKKAGIEISTLSVGTWAIGGENYGAVDEKDSVEAIRTMIDNGVTVVDTAPVYGDGKSETIVGKALKDGYRDKIYLATKFGVACNPNGGDLIRRAGYKDIL
;
A
#
# COMPACT_ATOMS: atom_id res chain seq x y z
N MET A 1 15.23 -6.23 -13.02
CA MET A 1 14.24 -6.70 -12.03
C MET A 1 14.07 -8.20 -12.13
N ARG A 2 13.99 -8.87 -11.00
CA ARG A 2 13.68 -10.30 -10.97
C ARG A 2 12.19 -10.51 -10.71
N TYR A 3 11.62 -11.56 -11.29
CA TYR A 3 10.21 -11.90 -11.15
C TYR A 3 10.06 -13.33 -10.66
N LYS A 4 8.96 -13.59 -9.98
CA LYS A 4 8.60 -14.91 -9.47
C LYS A 4 7.18 -15.25 -9.87
N PHE A 5 6.98 -16.46 -10.38
CA PHE A 5 5.65 -16.97 -10.72
C PHE A 5 5.01 -17.64 -9.49
N ILE A 6 3.80 -17.23 -9.18
CA ILE A 6 3.01 -17.78 -8.08
C ILE A 6 1.98 -18.74 -8.66
N LYS A 7 2.26 -20.04 -8.58
CA LYS A 7 1.45 -21.09 -9.19
C LYS A 7 -0.02 -21.06 -8.78
N LYS A 8 -0.31 -20.90 -7.50
CA LYS A 8 -1.70 -20.92 -7.00
C LYS A 8 -2.52 -19.77 -7.53
N ALA A 9 -1.92 -18.62 -7.72
CA ALA A 9 -2.60 -17.43 -8.21
C ALA A 9 -2.52 -17.29 -9.74
N GLY A 10 -1.62 -18.02 -10.40
CA GLY A 10 -1.41 -17.91 -11.83
C GLY A 10 -0.85 -16.56 -12.27
N ILE A 11 -0.07 -15.90 -11.41
CA ILE A 11 0.47 -14.56 -11.68
C ILE A 11 1.98 -14.54 -11.50
N GLU A 12 2.62 -13.63 -12.22
CA GLU A 12 4.03 -13.33 -12.05
C GLU A 12 4.18 -11.97 -11.35
N ILE A 13 4.99 -11.92 -10.31
CA ILE A 13 5.23 -10.68 -9.55
C ILE A 13 6.71 -10.36 -9.51
N SER A 14 7.04 -9.07 -9.34
CA SER A 14 8.41 -8.66 -9.06
C SER A 14 8.83 -9.18 -7.67
N THR A 15 10.12 -9.50 -7.51
CA THR A 15 10.65 -9.93 -6.21
C THR A 15 10.76 -8.79 -5.21
N LEU A 16 10.72 -7.55 -5.69
CA LEU A 16 10.63 -6.36 -4.87
C LEU A 16 9.21 -5.78 -4.94
N SER A 17 8.75 -5.23 -3.84
CA SER A 17 7.46 -4.54 -3.78
C SER A 17 7.64 -3.13 -3.22
N VAL A 18 6.71 -2.24 -3.55
CA VAL A 18 6.65 -0.91 -2.94
C VAL A 18 5.95 -1.05 -1.60
N GLY A 19 6.68 -0.79 -0.51
CA GLY A 19 6.11 -0.69 0.82
C GLY A 19 5.74 0.76 1.12
N THR A 20 4.55 1.00 1.63
CA THR A 20 4.01 2.36 1.78
C THR A 20 3.77 2.80 3.22
N TRP A 21 4.28 2.08 4.20
CA TRP A 21 4.09 2.47 5.60
C TRP A 21 4.65 3.86 5.91
N ALA A 22 5.87 4.13 5.46
CA ALA A 22 6.51 5.44 5.66
C ALA A 22 5.71 6.59 5.04
N ILE A 23 5.02 6.34 3.97
CA ILE A 23 4.18 7.32 3.27
C ILE A 23 3.01 7.78 4.13
N GLY A 24 2.55 6.95 5.05
CA GLY A 24 1.54 7.32 6.04
C GLY A 24 2.00 8.39 7.04
N GLY A 25 3.29 8.55 7.22
CA GLY A 25 3.88 9.60 8.07
C GLY A 25 3.88 9.32 9.56
N GLU A 26 3.31 8.21 10.02
CA GLU A 26 3.10 7.94 11.45
C GLU A 26 4.39 7.89 12.27
N ASN A 27 5.39 7.14 11.80
CA ASN A 27 6.66 6.94 12.52
C ASN A 27 7.84 7.58 11.80
N TYR A 28 7.60 8.33 10.75
CA TYR A 28 8.64 8.84 9.85
C TYR A 28 8.54 10.35 9.64
N GLY A 29 7.64 11.03 10.36
CA GLY A 29 7.42 12.46 10.24
C GLY A 29 6.57 12.86 9.04
N ALA A 30 6.57 14.15 8.71
CA ALA A 30 5.82 14.67 7.59
C ALA A 30 6.40 14.15 6.25
N VAL A 31 5.51 13.75 5.35
CA VAL A 31 5.87 13.24 4.04
C VAL A 31 5.21 14.09 2.98
N ASP A 32 5.98 14.51 1.97
CA ASP A 32 5.47 15.24 0.83
C ASP A 32 4.69 14.29 -0.08
N GLU A 33 3.42 14.61 -0.33
CA GLU A 33 2.53 13.77 -1.13
C GLU A 33 3.00 13.66 -2.57
N LYS A 34 3.43 14.78 -3.18
CA LYS A 34 3.90 14.80 -4.56
C LYS A 34 5.13 13.92 -4.73
N ASP A 35 6.08 14.02 -3.81
CA ASP A 35 7.29 13.21 -3.83
C ASP A 35 6.96 11.73 -3.65
N SER A 36 6.00 11.42 -2.80
CA SER A 36 5.54 10.04 -2.58
C SER A 36 4.90 9.44 -3.81
N VAL A 37 4.03 10.19 -4.49
CA VAL A 37 3.41 9.75 -5.75
C VAL A 37 4.49 9.51 -6.81
N GLU A 38 5.43 10.41 -6.95
CA GLU A 38 6.53 10.30 -7.91
C GLU A 38 7.42 9.09 -7.60
N ALA A 39 7.74 8.86 -6.33
CA ALA A 39 8.54 7.72 -5.91
C ALA A 39 7.85 6.39 -6.25
N ILE A 40 6.56 6.27 -5.98
CA ILE A 40 5.79 5.06 -6.32
C ILE A 40 5.82 4.83 -7.83
N ARG A 41 5.54 5.85 -8.61
CA ARG A 41 5.53 5.75 -10.08
C ARG A 41 6.91 5.40 -10.63
N THR A 42 7.96 5.97 -10.09
CA THR A 42 9.34 5.65 -10.47
C THR A 42 9.65 4.17 -10.25
N MET A 43 9.24 3.61 -9.13
CA MET A 43 9.44 2.19 -8.86
C MET A 43 8.68 1.31 -9.84
N ILE A 44 7.44 1.67 -10.16
CA ILE A 44 6.62 0.94 -11.14
C ILE A 44 7.25 1.03 -12.53
N ASP A 45 7.71 2.21 -12.92
CA ASP A 45 8.39 2.41 -14.20
C ASP A 45 9.68 1.59 -14.33
N ASN A 46 10.29 1.24 -13.20
CA ASN A 46 11.48 0.40 -13.15
C ASN A 46 11.18 -1.09 -12.96
N GLY A 47 9.93 -1.49 -13.10
CA GLY A 47 9.56 -2.91 -13.17
C GLY A 47 8.97 -3.52 -11.91
N VAL A 48 8.77 -2.73 -10.85
CA VAL A 48 8.07 -3.23 -9.65
C VAL A 48 6.58 -3.39 -9.98
N THR A 49 6.02 -4.57 -9.66
CA THR A 49 4.63 -4.90 -10.00
C THR A 49 3.75 -5.14 -8.78
N VAL A 50 4.26 -4.91 -7.59
CA VAL A 50 3.47 -5.09 -6.35
C VAL A 50 3.56 -3.83 -5.51
N VAL A 51 2.42 -3.30 -5.13
CA VAL A 51 2.30 -2.18 -4.18
C VAL A 51 1.57 -2.68 -2.94
N ASP A 52 2.20 -2.57 -1.78
CA ASP A 52 1.63 -3.01 -0.50
C ASP A 52 1.27 -1.80 0.37
N THR A 53 0.03 -1.75 0.82
CA THR A 53 -0.47 -0.70 1.68
C THR A 53 -1.40 -1.27 2.76
N ALA A 54 -1.96 -0.43 3.61
CA ALA A 54 -2.92 -0.82 4.64
C ALA A 54 -3.76 0.38 5.07
N PRO A 55 -5.02 0.15 5.53
CA PRO A 55 -5.86 1.22 6.06
C PRO A 55 -5.23 1.95 7.26
N VAL A 56 -4.44 1.24 8.07
CA VAL A 56 -3.82 1.81 9.27
C VAL A 56 -2.57 2.63 9.00
N TYR A 57 -2.05 2.63 7.78
CA TYR A 57 -0.88 3.44 7.44
C TYR A 57 -1.28 4.91 7.33
N GLY A 58 -1.03 5.67 8.41
CA GLY A 58 -1.44 7.06 8.51
C GLY A 58 -2.96 7.26 8.48
N ASP A 59 -3.72 6.28 8.97
CA ASP A 59 -5.19 6.31 9.01
C ASP A 59 -5.82 6.66 7.65
N GLY A 60 -5.46 5.88 6.65
CA GLY A 60 -5.96 6.04 5.28
C GLY A 60 -5.11 6.96 4.40
N LYS A 61 -4.13 7.66 4.95
CA LYS A 61 -3.28 8.57 4.18
C LYS A 61 -2.45 7.83 3.14
N SER A 62 -1.87 6.69 3.51
CA SER A 62 -1.09 5.87 2.58
C SER A 62 -1.96 5.37 1.43
N GLU A 63 -3.14 4.83 1.70
CA GLU A 63 -4.05 4.35 0.65
C GLU A 63 -4.49 5.49 -0.27
N THR A 64 -4.71 6.68 0.27
CA THR A 64 -5.07 7.87 -0.52
C THR A 64 -3.95 8.26 -1.48
N ILE A 65 -2.72 8.31 -0.99
CA ILE A 65 -1.54 8.64 -1.81
C ILE A 65 -1.29 7.57 -2.87
N VAL A 66 -1.38 6.30 -2.49
CA VAL A 66 -1.27 5.18 -3.43
C VAL A 66 -2.34 5.30 -4.52
N GLY A 67 -3.57 5.62 -4.16
CA GLY A 67 -4.65 5.84 -5.12
C GLY A 67 -4.31 6.93 -6.13
N LYS A 68 -3.71 8.02 -5.70
CA LYS A 68 -3.26 9.09 -6.61
C LYS A 68 -2.12 8.64 -7.53
N ALA A 69 -1.18 7.86 -6.99
CA ALA A 69 -0.07 7.32 -7.77
C ALA A 69 -0.54 6.35 -8.86
N LEU A 70 -1.66 5.65 -8.63
CA LEU A 70 -2.17 4.63 -9.54
C LEU A 70 -3.09 5.16 -10.63
N LYS A 71 -3.29 6.47 -10.73
CA LYS A 71 -4.00 7.09 -11.84
C LYS A 71 -3.18 6.99 -13.13
N ASP A 72 -3.78 7.41 -14.23
CA ASP A 72 -3.10 7.52 -15.54
C ASP A 72 -2.54 6.18 -16.04
N GLY A 73 -3.26 5.08 -15.78
CA GLY A 73 -2.91 3.75 -16.26
C GLY A 73 -1.96 2.96 -15.36
N TYR A 74 -1.43 3.54 -14.31
CA TYR A 74 -0.50 2.83 -13.41
C TYR A 74 -1.16 1.65 -12.68
N ARG A 75 -2.45 1.75 -12.35
CA ARG A 75 -3.18 0.67 -11.67
C ARG A 75 -3.10 -0.66 -12.42
N ASP A 76 -3.13 -0.62 -13.74
CA ASP A 76 -3.12 -1.82 -14.59
C ASP A 76 -1.74 -2.49 -14.68
N LYS A 77 -0.71 -1.82 -14.20
CA LYS A 77 0.67 -2.33 -14.24
C LYS A 77 1.07 -3.11 -12.99
N ILE A 78 0.21 -3.13 -11.96
CA ILE A 78 0.60 -3.68 -10.65
C ILE A 78 -0.50 -4.54 -10.05
N TYR A 79 -0.09 -5.32 -9.06
CA TYR A 79 -0.97 -5.98 -8.11
C TYR A 79 -0.98 -5.16 -6.83
N LEU A 80 -2.16 -4.77 -6.39
CA LEU A 80 -2.32 -3.96 -5.19
C LEU A 80 -2.70 -4.86 -4.01
N ALA A 81 -1.90 -4.81 -2.96
CA ALA A 81 -2.17 -5.50 -1.72
C ALA A 81 -2.53 -4.49 -0.63
N THR A 82 -3.61 -4.73 0.06
CA THR A 82 -3.98 -3.98 1.26
C THR A 82 -4.45 -4.93 2.34
N LYS A 83 -4.87 -4.41 3.47
CA LYS A 83 -5.17 -5.20 4.66
C LYS A 83 -6.54 -4.81 5.23
N PHE A 84 -7.02 -5.63 6.17
CA PHE A 84 -8.25 -5.36 6.90
C PHE A 84 -8.14 -5.96 8.30
N GLY A 85 -9.09 -5.67 9.17
CA GLY A 85 -9.15 -6.27 10.50
C GLY A 85 -8.56 -5.42 11.62
N VAL A 86 -7.90 -4.31 11.31
CA VAL A 86 -7.34 -3.36 12.28
C VAL A 86 -7.72 -1.94 11.90
N ALA A 87 -8.01 -1.11 12.89
CA ALA A 87 -8.32 0.30 12.68
C ALA A 87 -7.54 1.15 13.68
N CYS A 88 -7.33 2.42 13.33
CA CYS A 88 -6.75 3.39 14.25
C CYS A 88 -7.75 3.76 15.34
N ASN A 89 -7.25 4.01 16.55
CA ASN A 89 -8.07 4.54 17.64
C ASN A 89 -8.46 5.99 17.31
N PRO A 90 -9.77 6.33 17.25
CA PRO A 90 -10.20 7.70 16.92
C PRO A 90 -9.77 8.73 17.97
N ASN A 91 -9.46 8.30 19.18
CA ASN A 91 -8.97 9.16 20.26
C ASN A 91 -7.43 9.23 20.34
N GLY A 92 -6.75 8.68 19.33
CA GLY A 92 -5.29 8.56 19.35
C GLY A 92 -4.80 7.33 20.11
N GLY A 93 -3.49 7.10 20.09
CA GLY A 93 -2.85 5.97 20.77
C GLY A 93 -2.78 4.71 19.91
N ASP A 94 -2.89 3.57 20.57
CA ASP A 94 -2.70 2.27 19.92
C ASP A 94 -3.80 1.92 18.91
N LEU A 95 -3.48 1.02 18.00
CA LEU A 95 -4.41 0.51 17.02
C LEU A 95 -5.53 -0.28 17.70
N ILE A 96 -6.76 -0.09 17.22
CA ILE A 96 -7.90 -0.89 17.63
C ILE A 96 -7.91 -2.18 16.82
N ARG A 97 -7.89 -3.30 17.50
CA ARG A 97 -8.03 -4.57 16.85
C ARG A 97 -9.47 -4.78 16.37
N ARG A 98 -9.63 -5.07 15.12
CA ARG A 98 -10.86 -5.57 14.53
C ARG A 98 -10.71 -7.06 14.32
N ALA A 99 -11.39 -7.84 15.11
CA ALA A 99 -11.19 -9.27 15.05
C ALA A 99 -12.33 -9.95 14.33
N GLY A 100 -12.06 -10.54 13.26
CA GLY A 100 -12.86 -11.58 12.70
C GLY A 100 -13.86 -11.19 11.65
N TYR A 101 -14.37 -12.22 11.07
CA TYR A 101 -15.26 -12.21 9.92
C TYR A 101 -16.55 -11.40 10.13
N LYS A 102 -17.10 -11.44 11.33
CA LYS A 102 -18.34 -10.72 11.67
C LYS A 102 -18.21 -9.21 11.61
N ASP A 103 -17.00 -8.69 11.83
CA ASP A 103 -16.76 -7.26 11.86
C ASP A 103 -16.53 -6.68 10.47
N ILE A 104 -16.34 -7.53 9.47
CA ILE A 104 -15.96 -7.15 8.12
C ILE A 104 -17.19 -7.20 7.20
N LEU A 105 -18.09 -8.09 7.47
CA LEU A 105 -19.35 -8.24 6.74
C LEU A 105 -20.46 -7.43 7.39
#